data_c3d52ba22122e5523db83ffa1022aa18
#
_entry.id   c3d52ba22122e5523db83ffa1022aa18
#
_cell.length_a   1.000
_cell.length_b   1.000
_cell.length_c   1.000
_cell.angle_alpha   90.00
_cell.angle_beta   90.00
_cell.angle_gamma   90.00
#
_symmetry.space_group_name_H-M   'P 1'
#
loop_
_entity.id
_entity.type
_entity.pdbx_description
1 polymer ?
#
loop_
_entity_poly.entity_id
_entity_poly.type
_entity_poly.pdbx_seq_one_letter_code
_entity_poly.pdbx_strand_id
1 'polypeptide(L)'
;MTLYLWGPVLRLAGGPAGDSVPILAYHSISENLFGYSHPYYQINTSPEAFAQQMRWLRNAGYRTLDLHELSAAFESGIDLSKRVIITFDDGYRDILTEGMPALQQCGFSATVFLATDRIQHHSPRRIEGADYLTWHDVRELHEQGISFGSHTVSHPDLRSLEPEEIDYELGYSKEMIEQALGSPVRSFSYPFPFPEEDSDFTRYLSDALQNHGFQIGVSTVLGRASRRSSPYFLPRLPINSWDDPALLGAKVRGEYDWMHLPQWLHKRIHHNVTVMQRAGEQPGVASR
;
A
#
# COMPACT_ATOMS: atom_id res chain seq x y z
N MET A 1 1.37 14.48 19.17
CA MET A 1 -0.04 14.92 19.07
C MET A 1 -0.99 13.73 19.11
N THR A 2 -0.86 12.74 18.24
CA THR A 2 -1.73 11.53 18.22
C THR A 2 -1.77 10.82 19.58
N LEU A 3 -0.62 10.53 20.19
CA LEU A 3 -0.56 9.77 21.44
C LEU A 3 -1.12 10.50 22.67
N TYR A 4 -0.98 11.82 22.72
CA TYR A 4 -1.26 12.60 23.94
C TYR A 4 -2.58 13.39 23.91
N LEU A 5 -3.10 13.72 22.72
CA LEU A 5 -4.30 14.53 22.58
C LEU A 5 -5.44 13.73 21.93
N TRP A 6 -5.23 13.21 20.75
CA TRP A 6 -6.30 12.55 19.97
C TRP A 6 -6.51 11.09 20.34
N GLY A 7 -5.46 10.33 20.65
CA GLY A 7 -5.58 8.93 21.02
C GLY A 7 -6.57 8.67 22.17
N PRO A 8 -6.48 9.38 23.33
CA PRO A 8 -7.44 9.22 24.41
C PRO A 8 -8.88 9.57 24.03
N VAL A 9 -9.08 10.64 23.23
CA VAL A 9 -10.41 11.09 22.80
C VAL A 9 -11.03 10.07 21.83
N LEU A 10 -10.24 9.56 20.88
CA LEU A 10 -10.69 8.59 19.89
C LEU A 10 -10.96 7.20 20.51
N ARG A 11 -10.25 6.82 21.57
CA ARG A 11 -10.58 5.60 22.35
C ARG A 11 -11.95 5.68 22.99
N LEU A 12 -12.37 6.87 23.42
CA LEU A 12 -13.69 7.09 24.02
C LEU A 12 -14.80 7.20 22.97
N ALA A 13 -14.46 7.67 21.76
CA ALA A 13 -15.39 7.85 20.64
C ALA A 13 -15.39 6.68 19.65
N GLY A 14 -14.53 5.67 19.85
CA GLY A 14 -14.30 4.57 18.93
C GLY A 14 -15.58 3.77 18.63
N GLY A 15 -15.84 3.58 17.35
CA GLY A 15 -16.84 2.63 16.87
C GLY A 15 -16.53 1.19 17.34
N PRO A 16 -17.44 0.24 17.12
CA PRO A 16 -17.27 -1.12 17.60
C PRO A 16 -15.93 -1.70 17.12
N ALA A 17 -15.17 -2.25 18.08
CA ALA A 17 -13.93 -2.96 17.79
C ALA A 17 -14.27 -4.15 16.87
N GLY A 18 -13.64 -4.22 15.69
CA GLY A 18 -13.84 -5.33 14.75
C GLY A 18 -14.43 -4.95 13.39
N ASP A 19 -14.89 -3.70 13.18
CA ASP A 19 -15.45 -3.27 11.89
C ASP A 19 -14.39 -2.78 10.88
N SER A 20 -13.13 -2.75 11.26
CA SER A 20 -12.04 -2.28 10.40
C SER A 20 -10.74 -3.05 10.65
N VAL A 21 -9.92 -3.17 9.59
CA VAL A 21 -8.63 -3.86 9.59
C VAL A 21 -7.54 -2.88 9.18
N PRO A 22 -6.46 -2.72 9.96
CA PRO A 22 -5.29 -1.97 9.53
C PRO A 22 -4.54 -2.74 8.43
N ILE A 23 -4.25 -2.05 7.31
CA ILE A 23 -3.36 -2.53 6.25
C ILE A 23 -2.07 -1.73 6.37
N LEU A 24 -0.98 -2.39 6.74
CA LEU A 24 0.32 -1.76 6.93
C LEU A 24 1.07 -1.72 5.60
N ALA A 25 1.55 -0.54 5.22
CA ALA A 25 2.32 -0.33 4.00
C ALA A 25 3.80 -0.14 4.33
N TYR A 26 4.60 -1.11 3.96
CA TYR A 26 6.06 -1.09 3.96
C TYR A 26 6.59 -1.00 2.53
N HIS A 27 7.88 -0.70 2.37
CA HIS A 27 8.59 -0.78 1.11
C HIS A 27 9.90 -1.57 1.33
N SER A 28 11.03 -0.91 1.53
CA SER A 28 12.33 -1.54 1.76
C SER A 28 12.57 -1.84 3.24
N ILE A 29 13.15 -3.00 3.54
CA ILE A 29 13.62 -3.38 4.89
C ILE A 29 15.13 -3.20 4.94
N SER A 30 15.56 -1.95 5.04
CA SER A 30 16.98 -1.56 4.99
C SER A 30 17.26 -0.36 5.88
N GLU A 31 18.52 -0.10 6.13
CA GLU A 31 18.95 1.19 6.68
C GLU A 31 18.60 2.31 5.70
N ASN A 32 18.62 3.57 6.15
CA ASN A 32 18.19 4.72 5.33
C ASN A 32 19.04 4.90 4.05
N LEU A 33 18.71 4.12 3.01
CA LEU A 33 19.40 4.12 1.72
C LEU A 33 19.20 5.43 0.94
N PHE A 34 18.06 6.09 1.15
CA PHE A 34 17.62 7.23 0.34
C PHE A 34 17.93 8.59 0.99
N GLY A 35 18.51 8.61 2.19
CA GLY A 35 18.93 9.83 2.87
C GLY A 35 17.79 10.79 3.26
N TYR A 36 16.54 10.32 3.31
CA TYR A 36 15.41 11.14 3.72
C TYR A 36 15.58 11.64 5.16
N SER A 37 15.53 12.95 5.36
CA SER A 37 15.69 13.58 6.66
C SER A 37 14.37 13.67 7.46
N HIS A 38 13.21 13.59 6.77
CA HIS A 38 11.91 13.73 7.42
C HIS A 38 11.18 12.38 7.49
N PRO A 39 10.71 11.96 8.67
CA PRO A 39 10.07 10.65 8.89
C PRO A 39 8.89 10.34 7.96
N TYR A 40 8.14 11.37 7.56
CA TYR A 40 6.95 11.20 6.70
C TYR A 40 7.30 10.69 5.28
N TYR A 41 8.47 11.06 4.76
CA TYR A 41 8.92 10.66 3.41
C TYR A 41 9.79 9.42 3.41
N GLN A 42 10.09 8.87 4.59
CA GLN A 42 10.93 7.70 4.70
C GLN A 42 10.13 6.46 4.33
N ILE A 43 10.55 5.79 3.25
CA ILE A 43 9.92 4.56 2.73
C ILE A 43 10.64 3.29 3.19
N ASN A 44 11.75 3.39 3.91
CA ASN A 44 12.47 2.25 4.43
C ASN A 44 12.24 2.07 5.94
N THR A 45 12.27 0.81 6.35
CA THR A 45 12.26 0.39 7.76
C THR A 45 13.53 -0.41 8.02
N SER A 46 14.30 -0.06 9.04
CA SER A 46 15.50 -0.85 9.37
C SER A 46 15.11 -2.29 9.76
N PRO A 47 15.97 -3.29 9.48
CA PRO A 47 15.69 -4.69 9.84
C PRO A 47 15.37 -4.87 11.32
N GLU A 48 16.07 -4.14 12.19
CA GLU A 48 15.81 -4.18 13.63
C GLU A 48 14.43 -3.63 13.99
N ALA A 49 14.07 -2.45 13.43
CA ALA A 49 12.76 -1.85 13.67
C ALA A 49 11.63 -2.74 13.15
N PHE A 50 11.77 -3.30 11.94
CA PHE A 50 10.79 -4.22 11.37
C PHE A 50 10.60 -5.45 12.25
N ALA A 51 11.68 -6.12 12.65
CA ALA A 51 11.62 -7.28 13.54
C ALA A 51 10.98 -6.93 14.91
N GLN A 52 11.25 -5.74 15.45
CA GLN A 52 10.62 -5.27 16.69
C GLN A 52 9.11 -5.03 16.49
N GLN A 53 8.70 -4.43 15.38
CA GLN A 53 7.31 -4.18 15.03
C GLN A 53 6.54 -5.50 14.87
N MET A 54 7.09 -6.50 14.19
CA MET A 54 6.48 -7.83 14.03
C MET A 54 6.33 -8.55 15.39
N ARG A 55 7.36 -8.55 16.21
CA ARG A 55 7.30 -9.12 17.58
C ARG A 55 6.25 -8.42 18.44
N TRP A 56 6.16 -7.09 18.33
CA TRP A 56 5.15 -6.33 19.06
C TRP A 56 3.72 -6.71 18.64
N LEU A 57 3.45 -6.78 17.34
CA LEU A 57 2.14 -7.20 16.81
C LEU A 57 1.77 -8.60 17.33
N ARG A 58 2.69 -9.56 17.24
CA ARG A 58 2.47 -10.92 17.74
C ARG A 58 2.16 -10.94 19.24
N ASN A 59 2.96 -10.24 20.05
CA ASN A 59 2.81 -10.19 21.52
C ASN A 59 1.52 -9.46 21.94
N ALA A 60 1.06 -8.48 21.14
CA ALA A 60 -0.22 -7.81 21.33
C ALA A 60 -1.42 -8.66 20.85
N GLY A 61 -1.20 -9.88 20.36
CA GLY A 61 -2.22 -10.84 19.96
C GLY A 61 -2.73 -10.67 18.54
N TYR A 62 -2.08 -9.84 17.71
CA TYR A 62 -2.45 -9.72 16.30
C TYR A 62 -2.12 -11.00 15.52
N ARG A 63 -2.93 -11.25 14.47
CA ARG A 63 -2.73 -12.29 13.47
C ARG A 63 -2.88 -11.66 12.10
N THR A 64 -2.06 -12.10 11.14
CA THR A 64 -2.23 -11.65 9.76
C THR A 64 -3.51 -12.21 9.16
N LEU A 65 -4.08 -11.44 8.26
CA LEU A 65 -5.14 -11.81 7.34
C LEU A 65 -4.58 -11.59 5.94
N ASP A 66 -4.81 -12.52 5.03
CA ASP A 66 -4.47 -12.31 3.63
C ASP A 66 -5.37 -11.22 3.03
N LEU A 67 -4.78 -10.36 2.19
CA LEU A 67 -5.52 -9.27 1.57
C LEU A 67 -6.72 -9.78 0.74
N HIS A 68 -6.56 -10.93 0.09
CA HIS A 68 -7.62 -11.54 -0.72
C HIS A 68 -8.79 -12.07 0.10
N GLU A 69 -8.57 -12.35 1.38
CA GLU A 69 -9.61 -12.82 2.30
C GLU A 69 -10.43 -11.70 2.92
N LEU A 70 -10.01 -10.42 2.75
CA LEU A 70 -10.59 -9.29 3.48
C LEU A 70 -12.09 -9.11 3.20
N SER A 71 -12.52 -9.22 1.94
CA SER A 71 -13.94 -9.09 1.58
C SER A 71 -14.79 -10.18 2.23
N ALA A 72 -14.36 -11.43 2.14
CA ALA A 72 -15.03 -12.56 2.78
C ALA A 72 -15.01 -12.45 4.32
N ALA A 73 -13.92 -11.94 4.89
CA ALA A 73 -13.81 -11.69 6.32
C ALA A 73 -14.81 -10.63 6.81
N PHE A 74 -15.00 -9.56 6.04
CA PHE A 74 -16.03 -8.58 6.33
C PHE A 74 -17.46 -9.15 6.23
N GLU A 75 -17.72 -10.04 5.29
CA GLU A 75 -19.04 -10.65 5.09
C GLU A 75 -19.36 -11.69 6.16
N SER A 76 -18.37 -12.48 6.60
CA SER A 76 -18.53 -13.58 7.54
C SER A 76 -18.91 -13.14 8.96
N GLY A 77 -18.69 -11.86 9.32
CA GLY A 77 -18.95 -11.34 10.66
C GLY A 77 -17.97 -11.85 11.73
N ILE A 78 -16.81 -12.39 11.34
CA ILE A 78 -15.76 -12.77 12.29
C ILE A 78 -15.20 -11.54 13.01
N ASP A 79 -14.67 -11.74 14.21
CA ASP A 79 -13.97 -10.69 14.94
C ASP A 79 -12.66 -10.33 14.26
N LEU A 80 -12.57 -9.09 13.77
CA LEU A 80 -11.41 -8.53 13.08
C LEU A 80 -10.52 -7.65 13.99
N SER A 81 -10.87 -7.51 15.27
CA SER A 81 -10.21 -6.58 16.21
C SER A 81 -8.70 -6.82 16.39
N LYS A 82 -8.26 -8.05 16.14
CA LYS A 82 -6.85 -8.48 16.22
C LYS A 82 -6.32 -9.00 14.87
N ARG A 83 -6.91 -8.54 13.77
CA ARG A 83 -6.40 -8.81 12.42
C ARG A 83 -5.60 -7.64 11.90
N VAL A 84 -4.57 -7.94 11.14
CA VAL A 84 -3.69 -6.97 10.46
C VAL A 84 -3.31 -7.53 9.09
N ILE A 85 -3.22 -6.68 8.10
CA ILE A 85 -2.68 -7.05 6.78
C ILE A 85 -1.34 -6.36 6.64
N ILE A 86 -0.32 -7.07 6.17
CA ILE A 86 1.02 -6.55 5.95
C ILE A 86 1.25 -6.50 4.44
N THR A 87 1.62 -5.35 3.92
CA THR A 87 1.91 -5.16 2.49
C THR A 87 3.28 -4.53 2.29
N PHE A 88 3.93 -4.91 1.18
CA PHE A 88 5.19 -4.31 0.72
C PHE A 88 5.00 -3.85 -0.71
N ASP A 89 5.44 -2.64 -1.02
CA ASP A 89 5.39 -2.10 -2.37
C ASP A 89 6.77 -2.22 -3.06
N ASP A 90 6.82 -2.00 -4.37
CA ASP A 90 7.99 -1.92 -5.25
C ASP A 90 8.73 -3.23 -5.56
N GLY A 91 8.70 -4.25 -4.70
CA GLY A 91 9.42 -5.51 -4.91
C GLY A 91 10.91 -5.44 -4.60
N TYR A 92 11.30 -4.70 -3.56
CA TYR A 92 12.68 -4.69 -3.05
C TYR A 92 13.11 -6.08 -2.57
N ARG A 93 14.38 -6.43 -2.81
CA ARG A 93 14.92 -7.76 -2.49
C ARG A 93 15.10 -8.00 -0.99
N ASP A 94 15.21 -6.95 -0.21
CA ASP A 94 15.37 -7.03 1.24
C ASP A 94 14.14 -7.63 1.96
N ILE A 95 12.98 -7.71 1.30
CA ILE A 95 11.85 -8.52 1.82
C ILE A 95 12.24 -9.99 1.96
N LEU A 96 13.02 -10.55 1.03
CA LEU A 96 13.50 -11.93 1.09
C LEU A 96 14.57 -12.11 2.17
N THR A 97 15.55 -11.22 2.23
CA THR A 97 16.73 -11.38 3.09
C THR A 97 16.50 -10.94 4.54
N GLU A 98 15.72 -9.89 4.75
CA GLU A 98 15.50 -9.27 6.06
C GLU A 98 14.05 -9.41 6.54
N GLY A 99 13.08 -9.20 5.64
CA GLY A 99 11.66 -9.22 5.98
C GLY A 99 11.14 -10.62 6.30
N MET A 100 11.43 -11.58 5.43
CA MET A 100 10.90 -12.94 5.55
C MET A 100 11.29 -13.65 6.85
N PRO A 101 12.54 -13.60 7.35
CA PRO A 101 12.88 -14.21 8.63
C PRO A 101 12.06 -13.67 9.81
N ALA A 102 11.79 -12.36 9.84
CA ALA A 102 11.00 -11.75 10.90
C ALA A 102 9.50 -12.12 10.82
N LEU A 103 8.95 -12.21 9.61
CA LEU A 103 7.58 -12.67 9.37
C LEU A 103 7.40 -14.11 9.81
N GLN A 104 8.31 -15.01 9.41
CA GLN A 104 8.27 -16.43 9.76
C GLN A 104 8.37 -16.67 11.27
N GLN A 105 9.27 -15.96 11.98
CA GLN A 105 9.38 -16.05 13.44
C GLN A 105 8.08 -15.67 14.15
N CYS A 106 7.28 -14.79 13.53
CA CYS A 106 5.99 -14.38 14.08
C CYS A 106 4.80 -15.19 13.57
N GLY A 107 4.99 -16.07 12.59
CA GLY A 107 3.91 -16.80 11.92
C GLY A 107 3.00 -15.85 11.15
N PHE A 108 3.58 -14.84 10.51
CA PHE A 108 2.87 -13.84 9.73
C PHE A 108 3.06 -14.07 8.24
N SER A 109 2.01 -13.78 7.48
CA SER A 109 1.99 -13.66 6.01
C SER A 109 1.98 -12.21 5.58
N ALA A 110 2.26 -11.96 4.29
CA ALA A 110 2.24 -10.61 3.70
C ALA A 110 1.85 -10.69 2.21
N THR A 111 1.51 -9.53 1.63
CA THR A 111 1.34 -9.34 0.19
C THR A 111 2.43 -8.40 -0.32
N VAL A 112 3.11 -8.78 -1.41
CA VAL A 112 4.14 -7.95 -2.07
C VAL A 112 3.59 -7.48 -3.42
N PHE A 113 3.62 -6.18 -3.65
CA PHE A 113 3.21 -5.56 -4.91
C PHE A 113 4.44 -5.26 -5.77
N LEU A 114 4.43 -5.79 -7.00
CA LEU A 114 5.58 -5.75 -7.91
C LEU A 114 5.41 -4.69 -9.01
N ALA A 115 6.38 -3.77 -9.10
CA ALA A 115 6.60 -2.98 -10.31
C ALA A 115 7.43 -3.86 -11.27
N THR A 116 6.79 -4.43 -12.28
CA THR A 116 7.35 -5.60 -12.99
C THR A 116 8.61 -5.33 -13.80
N ASP A 117 8.82 -4.10 -14.29
CA ASP A 117 10.06 -3.69 -14.96
C ASP A 117 11.28 -3.69 -14.03
N ARG A 118 11.06 -3.61 -12.72
CA ARG A 118 12.13 -3.67 -11.72
C ARG A 118 12.54 -5.09 -11.40
N ILE A 119 11.69 -6.09 -11.69
CA ILE A 119 11.93 -7.50 -11.37
C ILE A 119 12.80 -8.15 -12.44
N GLN A 120 13.89 -8.80 -12.01
CA GLN A 120 14.91 -9.29 -12.91
C GLN A 120 14.79 -10.78 -13.21
N HIS A 121 15.29 -11.23 -14.38
CA HIS A 121 15.21 -12.63 -14.77
C HIS A 121 16.27 -13.51 -14.10
N HIS A 122 17.52 -13.03 -13.96
CA HIS A 122 18.65 -13.90 -13.57
C HIS A 122 19.50 -13.41 -12.41
N SER A 123 19.64 -12.10 -12.23
CA SER A 123 20.47 -11.53 -11.17
C SER A 123 19.84 -10.28 -10.61
N PRO A 124 19.91 -10.02 -9.31
CA PRO A 124 19.45 -8.78 -8.75
C PRO A 124 20.12 -7.59 -9.46
N ARG A 125 19.30 -6.62 -9.87
CA ARG A 125 19.80 -5.37 -10.44
C ARG A 125 19.65 -4.27 -9.40
N ARG A 126 20.71 -3.51 -9.22
CA ARG A 126 20.68 -2.32 -8.38
C ARG A 126 20.16 -1.14 -9.19
N ILE A 127 19.00 -0.63 -8.80
CA ILE A 127 18.38 0.57 -9.37
C ILE A 127 18.29 1.60 -8.25
N GLU A 128 18.77 2.81 -8.48
CA GLU A 128 18.75 3.89 -7.48
C GLU A 128 19.35 3.50 -6.11
N GLY A 129 20.31 2.57 -6.10
CA GLY A 129 20.97 2.14 -4.87
C GLY A 129 20.31 0.96 -4.14
N ALA A 130 19.17 0.45 -4.62
CA ALA A 130 18.46 -0.70 -4.05
C ALA A 130 18.48 -1.91 -4.99
N ASP A 131 18.48 -3.11 -4.42
CA ASP A 131 18.33 -4.37 -5.14
C ASP A 131 16.86 -4.77 -5.17
N TYR A 132 16.39 -5.26 -6.33
CA TYR A 132 15.02 -5.74 -6.53
C TYR A 132 15.01 -7.26 -6.63
N LEU A 133 13.85 -7.86 -6.34
CA LEU A 133 13.61 -9.29 -6.50
C LEU A 133 13.89 -9.75 -7.93
N THR A 134 14.33 -10.99 -8.05
CA THR A 134 14.28 -11.72 -9.33
C THR A 134 12.98 -12.53 -9.40
N TRP A 135 12.58 -12.95 -10.61
CA TRP A 135 11.45 -13.87 -10.76
C TRP A 135 11.67 -15.22 -10.06
N HIS A 136 12.93 -15.61 -9.81
CA HIS A 136 13.25 -16.76 -8.96
C HIS A 136 12.92 -16.47 -7.49
N ASP A 137 13.35 -15.31 -6.97
CA ASP A 137 13.05 -14.88 -5.59
C ASP A 137 11.53 -14.75 -5.36
N VAL A 138 10.78 -14.26 -6.38
CA VAL A 138 9.31 -14.15 -6.34
C VAL A 138 8.65 -15.52 -6.18
N ARG A 139 9.09 -16.54 -6.94
CA ARG A 139 8.58 -17.90 -6.79
C ARG A 139 8.92 -18.51 -5.44
N GLU A 140 10.16 -18.33 -4.99
CA GLU A 140 10.60 -18.81 -3.68
C GLU A 140 9.75 -18.22 -2.53
N LEU A 141 9.51 -16.92 -2.54
CA LEU A 141 8.64 -16.25 -1.55
C LEU A 141 7.20 -16.74 -1.65
N HIS A 142 6.69 -16.98 -2.86
CA HIS A 142 5.34 -17.50 -3.08
C HIS A 142 5.16 -18.90 -2.48
N GLU A 143 6.14 -19.80 -2.68
CA GLU A 143 6.18 -21.13 -2.07
C GLU A 143 6.23 -21.08 -0.54
N GLN A 144 6.78 -20.00 0.03
CA GLN A 144 6.83 -19.74 1.47
C GLN A 144 5.56 -19.04 2.01
N GLY A 145 4.51 -18.85 1.18
CA GLY A 145 3.22 -18.31 1.62
C GLY A 145 3.09 -16.79 1.53
N ILE A 146 3.97 -16.11 0.77
CA ILE A 146 3.78 -14.70 0.43
C ILE A 146 2.85 -14.60 -0.77
N SER A 147 1.85 -13.72 -0.66
CA SER A 147 0.95 -13.35 -1.77
C SER A 147 1.56 -12.23 -2.62
N PHE A 148 1.23 -12.22 -3.92
CA PHE A 148 1.72 -11.19 -4.83
C PHE A 148 0.59 -10.44 -5.51
N GLY A 149 0.82 -9.13 -5.75
CA GLY A 149 -0.06 -8.24 -6.49
C GLY A 149 0.71 -7.35 -7.47
N SER A 150 -0.02 -6.65 -8.34
CA SER A 150 0.57 -5.71 -9.29
C SER A 150 0.77 -4.34 -8.66
N HIS A 151 1.90 -3.71 -9.01
CA HIS A 151 2.22 -2.30 -8.75
C HIS A 151 2.56 -1.59 -10.06
N THR A 152 1.82 -1.92 -11.13
CA THR A 152 2.06 -1.51 -12.52
C THR A 152 3.32 -2.14 -13.16
N VAL A 153 3.61 -1.79 -14.39
CA VAL A 153 4.84 -2.20 -15.10
C VAL A 153 6.00 -1.30 -14.67
N SER A 154 5.89 0.00 -14.97
CA SER A 154 6.98 0.98 -14.89
C SER A 154 6.90 1.88 -13.65
N HIS A 155 5.87 1.72 -12.80
CA HIS A 155 5.62 2.54 -11.63
C HIS A 155 5.38 4.03 -11.97
N PRO A 156 4.45 4.37 -12.88
CA PRO A 156 4.17 5.75 -13.28
C PRO A 156 3.14 6.43 -12.35
N ASP A 157 3.05 7.76 -12.40
CA ASP A 157 1.82 8.44 -11.96
C ASP A 157 0.72 8.19 -13.00
N LEU A 158 -0.21 7.31 -12.69
CA LEU A 158 -1.27 6.90 -13.62
C LEU A 158 -2.15 8.08 -14.10
N ARG A 159 -2.21 9.20 -13.36
CA ARG A 159 -2.92 10.40 -13.82
C ARG A 159 -2.25 11.12 -14.98
N SER A 160 -0.98 10.85 -15.21
CA SER A 160 -0.21 11.45 -16.29
C SER A 160 -0.27 10.67 -17.61
N LEU A 161 -0.95 9.52 -17.60
CA LEU A 161 -1.03 8.58 -18.70
C LEU A 161 -2.35 8.71 -19.45
N GLU A 162 -2.30 8.36 -20.74
CA GLU A 162 -3.50 8.16 -21.55
C GLU A 162 -4.17 6.81 -21.21
N PRO A 163 -5.47 6.64 -21.51
CA PRO A 163 -6.20 5.41 -21.17
C PRO A 163 -5.55 4.12 -21.66
N GLU A 164 -4.98 4.11 -22.85
CA GLU A 164 -4.31 2.96 -23.44
C GLU A 164 -3.01 2.60 -22.72
N GLU A 165 -2.31 3.60 -22.18
CA GLU A 165 -1.12 3.40 -21.39
C GLU A 165 -1.46 2.84 -20.01
N ILE A 166 -2.56 3.33 -19.38
CA ILE A 166 -3.06 2.75 -18.12
C ILE A 166 -3.46 1.30 -18.33
N ASP A 167 -4.17 0.98 -19.41
CA ASP A 167 -4.57 -0.39 -19.77
C ASP A 167 -3.36 -1.31 -19.88
N TYR A 168 -2.28 -0.86 -20.55
CA TYR A 168 -1.01 -1.58 -20.65
C TYR A 168 -0.36 -1.77 -19.25
N GLU A 169 -0.26 -0.74 -18.44
CA GLU A 169 0.36 -0.78 -17.12
C GLU A 169 -0.35 -1.78 -16.18
N LEU A 170 -1.67 -1.85 -16.25
CA LEU A 170 -2.48 -2.78 -15.46
C LEU A 170 -2.42 -4.22 -16.02
N GLY A 171 -2.70 -4.38 -17.33
CA GLY A 171 -2.84 -5.69 -17.95
C GLY A 171 -1.52 -6.44 -18.03
N TYR A 172 -0.47 -5.78 -18.54
CA TYR A 172 0.82 -6.43 -18.75
C TYR A 172 1.53 -6.79 -17.44
N SER A 173 1.47 -5.91 -16.42
CA SER A 173 2.04 -6.24 -15.11
C SER A 173 1.37 -7.46 -14.47
N LYS A 174 0.05 -7.54 -14.57
CA LYS A 174 -0.72 -8.69 -14.09
C LYS A 174 -0.30 -9.98 -14.80
N GLU A 175 -0.24 -9.94 -16.14
CA GLU A 175 0.14 -11.09 -16.97
C GLU A 175 1.54 -11.60 -16.63
N MET A 176 2.52 -10.72 -16.48
CA MET A 176 3.90 -11.06 -16.11
C MET A 176 3.98 -11.79 -14.76
N ILE A 177 3.24 -11.32 -13.76
CA ILE A 177 3.24 -11.97 -12.44
C ILE A 177 2.53 -13.32 -12.51
N GLU A 178 1.38 -13.41 -13.20
CA GLU A 178 0.63 -14.66 -13.39
C GLU A 178 1.45 -15.72 -14.13
N GLN A 179 2.20 -15.33 -15.17
CA GLN A 179 3.12 -16.24 -15.86
C GLN A 179 4.24 -16.75 -14.96
N ALA A 180 4.77 -15.89 -14.09
CA ALA A 180 5.84 -16.28 -13.17
C ALA A 180 5.37 -17.24 -12.08
N LEU A 181 4.14 -17.06 -11.58
CA LEU A 181 3.58 -17.80 -10.43
C LEU A 181 2.70 -18.98 -10.83
N GLY A 182 2.17 -19.01 -12.05
CA GLY A 182 1.18 -20.01 -12.48
C GLY A 182 -0.17 -19.89 -11.75
N SER A 183 -0.46 -18.74 -11.13
CA SER A 183 -1.67 -18.49 -10.35
C SER A 183 -2.24 -17.09 -10.60
N PRO A 184 -3.58 -16.89 -10.45
CA PRO A 184 -4.21 -15.61 -10.72
C PRO A 184 -3.74 -14.51 -9.75
N VAL A 185 -3.45 -13.33 -10.29
CA VAL A 185 -3.19 -12.10 -9.53
C VAL A 185 -4.47 -11.29 -9.43
N ARG A 186 -4.91 -10.98 -8.22
CA ARG A 186 -6.21 -10.35 -7.95
C ARG A 186 -6.10 -9.02 -7.23
N SER A 187 -4.90 -8.63 -6.80
CA SER A 187 -4.66 -7.42 -6.02
C SER A 187 -3.76 -6.44 -6.75
N PHE A 188 -4.03 -5.16 -6.51
CA PHE A 188 -3.32 -4.03 -7.09
C PHE A 188 -2.92 -3.02 -6.00
N SER A 189 -1.75 -2.41 -6.09
CA SER A 189 -1.36 -1.25 -5.31
C SER A 189 -1.17 -0.04 -6.22
N TYR A 190 -1.85 1.06 -5.88
CA TYR A 190 -1.73 2.32 -6.62
C TYR A 190 -0.36 2.98 -6.35
N PRO A 191 0.45 3.29 -7.38
CA PRO A 191 1.69 4.04 -7.22
C PRO A 191 1.44 5.50 -6.83
N PHE A 192 2.38 6.10 -6.12
CA PHE A 192 2.32 7.51 -5.70
C PHE A 192 1.11 7.91 -4.84
N PRO A 193 0.95 9.20 -4.48
CA PRO A 193 -0.22 9.67 -3.75
C PRO A 193 -1.52 9.46 -4.52
N PHE A 194 -2.42 8.65 -3.98
CA PHE A 194 -3.71 8.36 -4.60
C PHE A 194 -4.60 9.61 -4.68
N PRO A 195 -5.16 9.94 -5.86
CA PRO A 195 -5.96 11.15 -6.09
C PRO A 195 -7.43 10.96 -5.69
N GLU A 196 -7.70 10.75 -4.42
CA GLU A 196 -9.07 10.52 -3.91
C GLU A 196 -10.03 11.71 -4.14
N GLU A 197 -9.47 12.90 -4.39
CA GLU A 197 -10.21 14.13 -4.71
C GLU A 197 -10.73 14.18 -6.16
N ASP A 198 -10.18 13.35 -7.06
CA ASP A 198 -10.57 13.26 -8.47
C ASP A 198 -11.53 12.08 -8.67
N SER A 199 -12.82 12.36 -8.54
CA SER A 199 -13.86 11.33 -8.62
C SER A 199 -14.03 10.71 -10.01
N ASP A 200 -13.70 11.43 -11.08
CA ASP A 200 -13.83 10.92 -12.44
C ASP A 200 -12.68 9.98 -12.76
N PHE A 201 -11.46 10.35 -12.41
CA PHE A 201 -10.31 9.47 -12.52
C PHE A 201 -10.44 8.20 -11.66
N THR A 202 -10.87 8.34 -10.40
CA THR A 202 -11.03 7.18 -9.51
C THR A 202 -12.11 6.23 -9.99
N ARG A 203 -13.18 6.73 -10.59
CA ARG A 203 -14.21 5.87 -11.23
C ARG A 203 -13.63 5.14 -12.44
N TYR A 204 -12.98 5.88 -13.34
CA TYR A 204 -12.31 5.29 -14.50
C TYR A 204 -11.34 4.17 -14.11
N LEU A 205 -10.47 4.44 -13.13
CA LEU A 205 -9.48 3.46 -12.67
C LEU A 205 -10.15 2.25 -12.00
N SER A 206 -11.26 2.46 -11.28
CA SER A 206 -12.05 1.37 -10.71
C SER A 206 -12.57 0.42 -11.79
N ASP A 207 -13.13 0.99 -12.87
CA ASP A 207 -13.65 0.22 -14.00
C ASP A 207 -12.51 -0.50 -14.74
N ALA A 208 -11.37 0.16 -14.94
CA ALA A 208 -10.18 -0.44 -15.56
C ALA A 208 -9.65 -1.62 -14.73
N LEU A 209 -9.50 -1.47 -13.41
CA LEU A 209 -9.09 -2.57 -12.52
C LEU A 209 -10.06 -3.75 -12.59
N GLN A 210 -11.35 -3.48 -12.59
CA GLN A 210 -12.39 -4.52 -12.73
C GLN A 210 -12.29 -5.24 -14.07
N ASN A 211 -12.12 -4.51 -15.18
CA ASN A 211 -12.00 -5.06 -16.53
C ASN A 211 -10.78 -5.98 -16.67
N HIS A 212 -9.67 -5.66 -15.98
CA HIS A 212 -8.47 -6.53 -15.91
C HIS A 212 -8.62 -7.69 -14.91
N GLY A 213 -9.76 -7.80 -14.21
CA GLY A 213 -10.03 -8.88 -13.27
C GLY A 213 -9.33 -8.74 -11.91
N PHE A 214 -8.88 -7.54 -11.54
CA PHE A 214 -8.50 -7.26 -10.16
C PHE A 214 -9.76 -7.27 -9.29
N GLN A 215 -9.64 -7.76 -8.07
CA GLN A 215 -10.74 -7.87 -7.12
C GLN A 215 -10.57 -6.92 -5.94
N ILE A 216 -9.33 -6.55 -5.63
CA ILE A 216 -8.99 -5.72 -4.50
C ILE A 216 -7.82 -4.81 -4.86
N GLY A 217 -7.85 -3.57 -4.38
CA GLY A 217 -6.78 -2.60 -4.55
C GLY A 217 -6.49 -1.83 -3.27
N VAL A 218 -5.24 -1.44 -3.09
CA VAL A 218 -4.80 -0.63 -1.97
C VAL A 218 -4.28 0.72 -2.47
N SER A 219 -4.39 1.74 -1.64
CA SER A 219 -4.02 3.11 -1.97
C SER A 219 -3.10 3.72 -0.91
N THR A 220 -2.74 4.98 -1.09
CA THR A 220 -2.01 5.80 -0.11
C THR A 220 -2.93 6.68 0.74
N VAL A 221 -4.24 6.45 0.70
CA VAL A 221 -5.18 7.09 1.62
C VAL A 221 -4.90 6.59 3.03
N LEU A 222 -4.78 7.51 3.98
CA LEU A 222 -4.49 7.16 5.38
C LEU A 222 -5.74 6.63 6.08
N GLY A 223 -5.60 5.52 6.80
CA GLY A 223 -6.66 4.96 7.62
C GLY A 223 -6.68 3.44 7.63
N ARG A 224 -7.74 2.89 8.25
CA ARG A 224 -8.01 1.46 8.30
C ARG A 224 -9.10 1.08 7.31
N ALA A 225 -8.94 -0.06 6.64
CA ALA A 225 -9.95 -0.61 5.75
C ALA A 225 -11.20 -1.04 6.53
N SER A 226 -12.38 -0.75 5.99
CA SER A 226 -13.68 -1.10 6.58
C SER A 226 -14.63 -1.62 5.50
N ARG A 227 -15.78 -2.16 5.90
CA ARG A 227 -16.84 -2.58 4.97
C ARG A 227 -17.34 -1.45 4.05
N ARG A 228 -17.09 -0.18 4.43
CA ARG A 228 -17.52 1.01 3.65
C ARG A 228 -16.44 1.47 2.68
N SER A 229 -15.23 0.96 2.80
CA SER A 229 -14.13 1.31 1.90
C SER A 229 -14.39 0.74 0.52
N SER A 230 -14.01 1.50 -0.53
CA SER A 230 -13.98 0.95 -1.89
C SER A 230 -13.03 -0.25 -1.95
N PRO A 231 -13.44 -1.38 -2.54
CA PRO A 231 -12.57 -2.54 -2.64
C PRO A 231 -11.32 -2.28 -3.47
N TYR A 232 -11.33 -1.29 -4.37
CA TYR A 232 -10.20 -0.97 -5.24
C TYR A 232 -9.23 0.07 -4.67
N PHE A 233 -9.60 0.77 -3.58
CA PHE A 233 -8.80 1.86 -3.02
C PHE A 233 -8.76 1.81 -1.50
N LEU A 234 -8.49 0.62 -0.96
CA LEU A 234 -8.42 0.43 0.48
C LEU A 234 -7.36 1.34 1.10
N PRO A 235 -7.68 2.03 2.19
CA PRO A 235 -6.73 2.87 2.91
C PRO A 235 -5.66 2.04 3.59
N ARG A 236 -4.45 2.60 3.70
CA ARG A 236 -3.31 1.97 4.36
C ARG A 236 -2.66 2.88 5.39
N LEU A 237 -1.87 2.29 6.23
CA LEU A 237 -1.04 2.96 7.23
C LEU A 237 0.42 2.80 6.84
N PRO A 238 1.11 3.86 6.39
CA PRO A 238 2.54 3.81 6.11
C PRO A 238 3.30 3.56 7.40
N ILE A 239 4.26 2.62 7.33
CA ILE A 239 5.10 2.23 8.47
C ILE A 239 6.57 2.37 8.07
N ASN A 240 7.38 2.87 9.00
CA ASN A 240 8.83 2.97 8.82
C ASN A 240 9.58 2.85 10.16
N SER A 241 10.88 3.12 10.16
CA SER A 241 11.75 3.00 11.36
C SER A 241 11.33 3.91 12.52
N TRP A 242 10.56 4.97 12.28
CA TRP A 242 10.11 5.89 13.34
C TRP A 242 8.84 5.40 14.05
N ASP A 243 8.22 4.35 13.57
CA ASP A 243 7.06 3.74 14.21
C ASP A 243 7.51 2.83 15.35
N ASP A 244 7.74 3.44 16.50
CA ASP A 244 7.97 2.72 17.74
C ASP A 244 6.72 1.92 18.18
N PRO A 245 6.82 1.02 19.17
CA PRO A 245 5.68 0.24 19.63
C PRO A 245 4.46 1.07 20.06
N ALA A 246 4.67 2.31 20.56
CA ALA A 246 3.56 3.16 20.96
C ALA A 246 2.82 3.75 19.77
N LEU A 247 3.56 4.24 18.76
CA LEU A 247 2.98 4.81 17.54
C LEU A 247 2.38 3.72 16.66
N LEU A 248 3.06 2.58 16.47
CA LEU A 248 2.50 1.43 15.78
C LEU A 248 1.19 0.99 16.43
N GLY A 249 1.18 0.88 17.76
CA GLY A 249 -0.03 0.56 18.52
C GLY A 249 -1.17 1.56 18.31
N ALA A 250 -0.87 2.85 18.27
CA ALA A 250 -1.86 3.88 17.96
C ALA A 250 -2.41 3.75 16.54
N LYS A 251 -1.54 3.50 15.55
CA LYS A 251 -1.94 3.29 14.15
C LYS A 251 -2.88 2.09 14.02
N VAL A 252 -2.52 0.91 14.50
CA VAL A 252 -3.35 -0.29 14.34
C VAL A 252 -4.67 -0.24 15.11
N ARG A 253 -4.75 0.55 16.20
CA ARG A 253 -6.01 0.78 16.93
C ARG A 253 -6.90 1.87 16.33
N GLY A 254 -6.45 2.56 15.25
CA GLY A 254 -7.20 3.62 14.59
C GLY A 254 -7.08 5.00 15.25
N GLU A 255 -6.20 5.15 16.23
CA GLU A 255 -5.93 6.44 16.85
C GLU A 255 -5.21 7.43 15.89
N TYR A 256 -4.83 6.94 14.70
CA TYR A 256 -4.17 7.69 13.64
C TYR A 256 -5.12 8.04 12.46
N ASP A 257 -6.33 7.48 12.42
CA ASP A 257 -7.26 7.64 11.29
C ASP A 257 -7.69 9.09 11.06
N TRP A 258 -7.61 9.96 12.08
CA TRP A 258 -7.88 11.40 11.96
C TRP A 258 -6.94 12.11 10.97
N MET A 259 -5.77 11.54 10.69
CA MET A 259 -4.81 12.09 9.73
C MET A 259 -5.32 12.07 8.28
N HIS A 260 -6.35 11.28 7.99
CA HIS A 260 -6.99 11.29 6.67
C HIS A 260 -7.53 12.69 6.31
N LEU A 261 -8.20 13.36 7.25
CA LEU A 261 -8.80 14.67 6.98
C LEU A 261 -7.79 15.74 6.58
N PRO A 262 -6.67 15.98 7.30
CA PRO A 262 -5.60 16.86 6.84
C PRO A 262 -4.99 16.43 5.49
N GLN A 263 -4.78 15.13 5.25
CA GLN A 263 -4.28 14.61 3.98
C GLN A 263 -5.23 14.97 2.83
N TRP A 264 -6.51 14.71 2.99
CA TRP A 264 -7.55 15.01 2.00
C TRP A 264 -7.66 16.51 1.69
N LEU A 265 -7.68 17.36 2.74
CA LEU A 265 -7.71 18.81 2.59
C LEU A 265 -6.48 19.33 1.81
N HIS A 266 -5.30 18.83 2.13
CA HIS A 266 -4.07 19.18 1.43
C HIS A 266 -4.15 18.84 -0.07
N LYS A 267 -4.55 17.62 -0.42
CA LYS A 267 -4.71 17.17 -1.81
C LYS A 267 -5.73 18.04 -2.56
N ARG A 268 -6.89 18.28 -1.96
CA ARG A 268 -7.96 19.07 -2.58
C ARG A 268 -7.56 20.51 -2.86
N ILE A 269 -6.81 21.14 -1.95
CA ILE A 269 -6.30 22.50 -2.17
C ILE A 269 -5.32 22.51 -3.36
N HIS A 270 -4.38 21.57 -3.42
CA HIS A 270 -3.41 21.50 -4.52
C HIS A 270 -4.06 21.14 -5.85
N HIS A 271 -5.02 20.23 -5.88
CA HIS A 271 -5.78 19.88 -7.07
C HIS A 271 -6.49 21.11 -7.66
N ASN A 272 -7.23 21.87 -6.85
CA ASN A 272 -7.95 23.07 -7.29
C ASN A 272 -6.99 24.13 -7.85
N VAL A 273 -5.82 24.33 -7.24
CA VAL A 273 -4.81 25.27 -7.75
C VAL A 273 -4.32 24.84 -9.14
N THR A 274 -4.02 23.55 -9.34
CA THR A 274 -3.54 23.02 -10.62
C THR A 274 -4.62 23.13 -11.71
N VAL A 275 -5.87 22.83 -11.40
CA VAL A 275 -6.99 22.96 -12.34
C VAL A 275 -7.21 24.42 -12.73
N MET A 276 -7.14 25.36 -11.79
CA MET A 276 -7.26 26.80 -12.08
C MET A 276 -6.11 27.32 -12.95
N GLN A 277 -4.89 26.85 -12.73
CA GLN A 277 -3.74 27.24 -13.56
C GLN A 277 -3.91 26.72 -15.00
N ARG A 278 -4.33 25.48 -15.21
CA ARG A 278 -4.59 24.92 -16.55
C ARG A 278 -5.75 25.62 -17.26
N ALA A 279 -6.81 26.01 -16.56
CA ALA A 279 -7.93 26.77 -17.12
C ALA A 279 -7.55 28.19 -17.50
N GLY A 280 -6.57 28.81 -16.82
CA GLY A 280 -6.06 30.15 -17.15
C GLY A 280 -5.09 30.18 -18.32
N GLU A 281 -4.52 29.04 -18.72
CA GLU A 281 -3.55 28.92 -19.83
C GLU A 281 -4.18 28.59 -21.19
N GLN A 282 -5.53 28.49 -21.30
CA GLN A 282 -6.16 28.31 -22.61
C GLN A 282 -6.00 29.62 -23.42
N PRO A 283 -5.27 29.62 -24.56
CA PRO A 283 -5.12 30.78 -25.38
C PRO A 283 -6.49 31.16 -25.96
N GLY A 284 -6.89 32.38 -25.69
CA GLY A 284 -8.13 32.93 -26.23
C GLY A 284 -8.23 32.68 -27.74
N VAL A 285 -9.29 31.99 -28.14
CA VAL A 285 -9.68 31.87 -29.54
C VAL A 285 -9.92 33.31 -30.04
N ALA A 286 -8.95 33.85 -30.74
CA ALA A 286 -9.09 35.12 -31.43
C ALA A 286 -10.17 34.97 -32.50
N SER A 287 -11.33 35.56 -32.24
CA SER A 287 -12.34 35.81 -33.28
C SER A 287 -11.78 36.69 -34.39
N ARG A 288 -11.66 36.13 -35.56
CA ARG A 288 -11.64 36.89 -36.78
C ARG A 288 -12.73 36.38 -37.72
#